data_23c0cd02f9df78744949fa447d0ee401
#
_entry.id   23c0cd02f9df78744949fa447d0ee401
#
_cell.length_a   1.000
_cell.length_b   1.000
_cell.length_c   1.000
_cell.angle_alpha   90.00
_cell.angle_beta   90.00
_cell.angle_gamma   90.00
#
_symmetry.space_group_name_H-M   'P 1'
#
loop_
_entity.id
_entity.type
_entity.pdbx_description
1 polymer ?
#
loop_
_entity_poly.entity_id
_entity_poly.type
_entity_poly.pdbx_seq_one_letter_code
_entity_poly.pdbx_strand_id
1 'polypeptide(L)'
;AEITQFKGGQSNPTYKVSTDRKSWVIRRKPPGQLLPSAHAVDREFRVLTALGKTDVPVPKTHLLCMDEAILGTPFYVMDYVEGQVYWNALLPDASPDQRSQVFDSMNDSIAKLHQVDYESLELSDFGRPGNYVGRQLSRWGKQYRDADYEKIPEMDLLIEWLQERIPDQNQTSIVHGDYRLDNMIFDPRQNRVLAILDWELSTLGDPLADFAYHVMQWRVPMDLHRGIGGADLLSLGIPEEQSYLDSYCKRTGRTGIKDWEFYMVFSLFKTVSYTHLTLPTIFRV
;
A
#
# COMPACT_ATOMS: atom_id res chain seq x y z
N ALA A 1 -28.67 -5.42 -14.83
CA ALA A 1 -27.39 -5.26 -14.16
C ALA A 1 -27.52 -5.76 -12.72
N GLU A 2 -26.51 -6.44 -12.22
CA GLU A 2 -26.42 -6.92 -10.84
C GLU A 2 -25.39 -6.06 -10.09
N ILE A 3 -25.67 -5.73 -8.83
CA ILE A 3 -24.78 -4.94 -7.99
C ILE A 3 -24.46 -5.77 -6.75
N THR A 4 -23.17 -5.98 -6.50
CA THR A 4 -22.68 -6.73 -5.32
C THR A 4 -21.65 -5.89 -4.59
N GLN A 5 -21.81 -5.70 -3.28
CA GLN A 5 -20.81 -5.03 -2.45
C GLN A 5 -19.68 -6.00 -2.09
N PHE A 6 -18.42 -5.56 -2.22
CA PHE A 6 -17.29 -6.32 -1.70
C PHE A 6 -17.29 -6.32 -0.16
N LYS A 7 -17.10 -7.50 0.42
CA LYS A 7 -17.02 -7.70 1.89
C LYS A 7 -15.61 -7.47 2.43
N GLY A 8 -14.89 -6.51 1.92
CA GLY A 8 -13.53 -6.16 2.35
C GLY A 8 -13.24 -4.72 1.99
N GLY A 9 -12.40 -4.05 2.77
CA GLY A 9 -12.13 -2.63 2.61
C GLY A 9 -13.03 -1.78 3.51
N GLN A 10 -12.46 -1.32 4.63
CA GLN A 10 -13.22 -0.59 5.66
C GLN A 10 -13.35 0.90 5.35
N SER A 11 -12.54 1.42 4.42
CA SER A 11 -12.44 2.85 4.18
C SER A 11 -13.48 3.39 3.21
N ASN A 12 -13.48 2.93 1.96
CA ASN A 12 -14.36 3.40 0.90
C ASN A 12 -15.27 2.27 0.39
N PRO A 13 -16.61 2.36 0.55
CA PRO A 13 -17.52 1.35 0.04
C PRO A 13 -17.30 1.07 -1.45
N THR A 14 -17.08 -0.19 -1.79
CA THR A 14 -16.72 -0.64 -3.12
C THR A 14 -17.72 -1.68 -3.61
N TYR A 15 -18.21 -1.51 -4.84
CA TYR A 15 -19.27 -2.33 -5.42
C TYR A 15 -18.84 -2.85 -6.80
N LYS A 16 -19.13 -4.12 -7.07
CA LYS A 16 -19.09 -4.68 -8.42
C LYS A 16 -20.44 -4.45 -9.09
N VAL A 17 -20.43 -3.91 -10.30
CA VAL A 17 -21.61 -3.77 -11.16
C VAL A 17 -21.40 -4.65 -12.38
N SER A 18 -22.23 -5.65 -12.54
CA SER A 18 -22.15 -6.64 -13.63
C SER A 18 -23.30 -6.48 -14.60
N THR A 19 -23.00 -6.55 -15.88
CA THR A 19 -23.96 -6.68 -16.98
C THR A 19 -23.67 -7.96 -17.75
N ASP A 20 -24.48 -8.29 -18.71
CA ASP A 20 -24.28 -9.46 -19.59
C ASP A 20 -22.99 -9.37 -20.44
N ARG A 21 -22.41 -8.19 -20.54
CA ARG A 21 -21.23 -7.93 -21.41
C ARG A 21 -19.96 -7.64 -20.64
N LYS A 22 -20.04 -6.96 -19.52
CA LYS A 22 -18.87 -6.46 -18.77
C LYS A 22 -19.22 -6.18 -17.32
N SER A 23 -18.20 -6.22 -16.47
CA SER A 23 -18.28 -5.78 -15.07
C SER A 23 -17.39 -4.57 -14.83
N TRP A 24 -17.83 -3.71 -13.91
CA TRP A 24 -17.11 -2.54 -13.43
C TRP A 24 -17.07 -2.54 -11.91
N VAL A 25 -16.21 -1.70 -11.37
CA VAL A 25 -16.14 -1.41 -9.94
C VAL A 25 -16.51 0.06 -9.74
N ILE A 26 -17.45 0.30 -8.82
CA ILE A 26 -17.76 1.63 -8.29
C ILE A 26 -17.15 1.72 -6.90
N ARG A 27 -16.26 2.70 -6.68
CA ARG A 27 -15.73 3.03 -5.36
C ARG A 27 -16.21 4.40 -4.95
N ARG A 28 -16.88 4.50 -3.81
CA ARG A 28 -17.52 5.74 -3.37
C ARG A 28 -17.01 6.18 -2.01
N LYS A 29 -17.08 7.47 -1.77
CA LYS A 29 -16.84 8.04 -0.44
C LYS A 29 -17.92 7.53 0.54
N PRO A 30 -17.56 7.15 1.80
CA PRO A 30 -18.59 6.77 2.77
C PRO A 30 -19.51 7.97 3.09
N PRO A 31 -20.77 7.71 3.46
CA PRO A 31 -21.67 8.76 3.91
C PRO A 31 -21.30 9.26 5.30
N GLY A 32 -21.65 10.50 5.63
CA GLY A 32 -21.48 11.10 6.95
C GLY A 32 -20.37 12.14 7.03
N GLN A 33 -20.13 12.67 8.24
CA GLN A 33 -19.06 13.63 8.48
C GLN A 33 -17.72 12.91 8.59
N LEU A 34 -16.83 13.20 7.67
CA LEU A 34 -15.49 12.60 7.57
C LEU A 34 -14.43 13.63 7.90
N LEU A 35 -13.28 13.17 8.36
CA LEU A 35 -12.12 14.05 8.55
C LEU A 35 -11.71 14.67 7.20
N PRO A 36 -11.31 15.96 7.20
CA PRO A 36 -10.78 16.59 6.00
C PRO A 36 -9.66 15.73 5.38
N SER A 37 -9.68 15.56 4.07
CA SER A 37 -8.76 14.70 3.30
C SER A 37 -8.85 13.17 3.51
N ALA A 38 -9.69 12.68 4.41
CA ALA A 38 -9.99 11.25 4.45
C ALA A 38 -10.91 10.85 3.29
N HIS A 39 -10.70 9.65 2.74
CA HIS A 39 -11.57 9.08 1.70
C HIS A 39 -11.68 9.93 0.42
N ALA A 40 -10.56 10.52 -0.01
CA ALA A 40 -10.48 11.38 -1.19
C ALA A 40 -10.50 10.56 -2.49
N VAL A 41 -11.70 10.16 -2.95
CA VAL A 41 -11.89 9.34 -4.17
C VAL A 41 -11.41 10.04 -5.44
N ASP A 42 -11.39 11.37 -5.48
CA ASP A 42 -10.82 12.18 -6.55
C ASP A 42 -9.30 12.03 -6.65
N ARG A 43 -8.61 11.95 -5.50
CA ARG A 43 -7.17 11.69 -5.46
C ARG A 43 -6.83 10.27 -5.93
N GLU A 44 -7.59 9.26 -5.47
CA GLU A 44 -7.44 7.89 -5.94
C GLU A 44 -7.65 7.79 -7.45
N PHE A 45 -8.73 8.38 -7.97
CA PHE A 45 -9.01 8.42 -9.40
C PHE A 45 -7.90 9.10 -10.20
N ARG A 46 -7.37 10.21 -9.69
CA ARG A 46 -6.29 10.98 -10.35
C ARG A 46 -5.02 10.13 -10.49
N VAL A 47 -4.55 9.51 -9.42
CA VAL A 47 -3.33 8.70 -9.46
C VAL A 47 -3.52 7.44 -10.32
N LEU A 48 -4.65 6.75 -10.21
CA LEU A 48 -4.97 5.59 -11.04
C LEU A 48 -5.02 5.95 -12.53
N THR A 49 -5.63 7.10 -12.87
CA THR A 49 -5.71 7.57 -14.26
C THR A 49 -4.33 7.91 -14.81
N ALA A 50 -3.48 8.51 -14.01
CA ALA A 50 -2.11 8.84 -14.39
C ALA A 50 -1.26 7.57 -14.58
N LEU A 51 -1.27 6.66 -13.59
CA LEU A 51 -0.54 5.39 -13.64
C LEU A 51 -1.02 4.45 -14.75
N GLY A 52 -2.29 4.54 -15.13
CA GLY A 52 -2.84 3.80 -16.29
C GLY A 52 -2.19 4.13 -17.64
N LYS A 53 -1.33 5.16 -17.71
CA LYS A 53 -0.51 5.53 -18.87
C LYS A 53 0.91 4.95 -18.80
N THR A 54 1.22 4.16 -17.79
CA THR A 54 2.55 3.59 -17.50
C THR A 54 2.49 2.06 -17.46
N ASP A 55 3.64 1.43 -17.17
CA ASP A 55 3.73 -0.03 -16.98
C ASP A 55 3.36 -0.48 -15.56
N VAL A 56 2.92 0.42 -14.69
CA VAL A 56 2.43 0.08 -13.35
C VAL A 56 1.05 -0.58 -13.48
N PRO A 57 0.85 -1.79 -12.97
CA PRO A 57 -0.43 -2.49 -13.09
C PRO A 57 -1.49 -1.84 -12.19
N VAL A 58 -2.45 -1.18 -12.81
CA VAL A 58 -3.60 -0.55 -12.13
C VAL A 58 -4.90 -0.79 -12.90
N PRO A 59 -6.07 -0.80 -12.25
CA PRO A 59 -7.34 -0.86 -12.94
C PRO A 59 -7.54 0.39 -13.81
N LYS A 60 -8.04 0.20 -15.03
CA LYS A 60 -8.37 1.33 -15.90
C LYS A 60 -9.57 2.11 -15.33
N THR A 61 -9.40 3.39 -15.15
CA THR A 61 -10.45 4.32 -14.72
C THR A 61 -11.32 4.77 -15.90
N HIS A 62 -12.59 5.08 -15.62
CA HIS A 62 -13.56 5.48 -16.64
C HIS A 62 -14.23 6.81 -16.35
N LEU A 63 -14.65 7.03 -15.08
CA LEU A 63 -15.47 8.15 -14.68
C LEU A 63 -15.17 8.56 -13.26
N LEU A 64 -15.03 9.85 -13.01
CA LEU A 64 -15.13 10.47 -11.68
C LEU A 64 -16.41 11.31 -11.62
N CYS A 65 -17.23 11.09 -10.61
CA CYS A 65 -18.44 11.86 -10.36
C CYS A 65 -18.36 12.53 -8.99
N MET A 66 -18.34 13.86 -8.97
CA MET A 66 -18.33 14.67 -7.76
C MET A 66 -19.73 15.17 -7.39
N ASP A 67 -20.74 14.91 -8.22
CA ASP A 67 -22.14 15.28 -7.97
C ASP A 67 -22.79 14.29 -6.99
N GLU A 68 -23.02 14.76 -5.78
CA GLU A 68 -23.63 13.97 -4.71
C GLU A 68 -25.11 13.63 -4.98
N ALA A 69 -25.79 14.36 -5.89
CA ALA A 69 -27.19 14.11 -6.22
C ALA A 69 -27.39 12.72 -6.90
N ILE A 70 -26.34 12.14 -7.47
CA ILE A 70 -26.43 10.88 -8.24
C ILE A 70 -26.43 9.65 -7.32
N LEU A 71 -25.42 9.53 -6.42
CA LEU A 71 -25.29 8.39 -5.49
C LEU A 71 -25.16 8.78 -4.01
N GLY A 72 -25.47 10.04 -3.67
CA GLY A 72 -25.40 10.57 -2.31
C GLY A 72 -24.00 10.93 -1.82
N THR A 73 -22.95 10.50 -2.50
CA THR A 73 -21.54 10.86 -2.24
C THR A 73 -20.72 10.79 -3.51
N PRO A 74 -19.59 11.50 -3.61
CA PRO A 74 -18.64 11.36 -4.72
C PRO A 74 -18.20 9.91 -4.92
N PHE A 75 -17.99 9.51 -6.18
CA PHE A 75 -17.54 8.17 -6.54
C PHE A 75 -16.74 8.17 -7.85
N TYR A 76 -16.02 7.08 -8.10
CA TYR A 76 -15.44 6.82 -9.41
C TYR A 76 -15.73 5.39 -9.89
N VAL A 77 -15.58 5.20 -11.19
CA VAL A 77 -15.78 3.93 -11.88
C VAL A 77 -14.47 3.48 -12.50
N MET A 78 -14.14 2.20 -12.31
CA MET A 78 -12.97 1.56 -12.91
C MET A 78 -13.33 0.17 -13.45
N ASP A 79 -12.44 -0.43 -14.22
CA ASP A 79 -12.60 -1.82 -14.66
C ASP A 79 -12.63 -2.78 -13.46
N TYR A 80 -13.47 -3.79 -13.57
CA TYR A 80 -13.34 -4.97 -12.74
C TYR A 80 -12.22 -5.84 -13.30
N VAL A 81 -11.15 -6.01 -12.55
CA VAL A 81 -10.03 -6.88 -12.88
C VAL A 81 -10.33 -8.26 -12.34
N GLU A 82 -10.43 -9.25 -13.22
CA GLU A 82 -10.63 -10.64 -12.83
C GLU A 82 -9.28 -11.27 -12.46
N GLY A 83 -9.20 -11.88 -11.28
CA GLY A 83 -7.98 -12.51 -10.78
C GLY A 83 -8.14 -12.97 -9.34
N GLN A 84 -7.03 -13.30 -8.72
CA GLN A 84 -6.98 -13.83 -7.35
C GLN A 84 -6.33 -12.81 -6.40
N VAL A 85 -6.91 -12.65 -5.22
CA VAL A 85 -6.32 -11.91 -4.10
C VAL A 85 -5.84 -12.92 -3.05
N TYR A 86 -4.60 -12.76 -2.60
CA TYR A 86 -4.01 -13.61 -1.56
C TYR A 86 -4.03 -12.87 -0.22
N TRP A 87 -4.57 -13.53 0.80
CA TRP A 87 -4.67 -12.98 2.16
C TRP A 87 -3.56 -13.47 3.09
N ASN A 88 -2.99 -14.63 2.78
CA ASN A 88 -1.89 -15.23 3.55
C ASN A 88 -0.58 -15.09 2.77
N ALA A 89 0.39 -14.39 3.36
CA ALA A 89 1.68 -14.12 2.71
C ALA A 89 2.53 -15.38 2.46
N LEU A 90 2.25 -16.49 3.15
CA LEU A 90 2.91 -17.79 2.88
C LEU A 90 2.31 -18.52 1.67
N LEU A 91 1.17 -18.07 1.11
CA LEU A 91 0.49 -18.68 -0.04
C LEU A 91 0.38 -20.22 0.11
N PRO A 92 -0.37 -20.73 1.10
CA PRO A 92 -0.33 -22.15 1.49
C PRO A 92 -0.64 -23.10 0.34
N ASP A 93 -1.52 -22.71 -0.59
CA ASP A 93 -1.97 -23.53 -1.71
C ASP A 93 -1.08 -23.42 -2.97
N ALA A 94 -0.04 -22.57 -2.94
CA ALA A 94 0.86 -22.37 -4.07
C ALA A 94 2.08 -23.31 -4.02
N SER A 95 2.61 -23.70 -5.19
CA SER A 95 3.90 -24.37 -5.29
C SER A 95 5.05 -23.39 -5.00
N PRO A 96 6.28 -23.91 -4.71
CA PRO A 96 7.46 -23.04 -4.55
C PRO A 96 7.71 -22.14 -5.75
N ASP A 97 7.56 -22.63 -6.97
CA ASP A 97 7.73 -21.83 -8.20
C ASP A 97 6.68 -20.74 -8.32
N GLN A 98 5.42 -21.03 -7.97
CA GLN A 98 4.35 -20.04 -7.98
C GLN A 98 4.60 -18.93 -6.95
N ARG A 99 5.06 -19.28 -5.74
CA ARG A 99 5.43 -18.28 -4.72
C ARG A 99 6.56 -17.39 -5.21
N SER A 100 7.61 -17.98 -5.76
CA SER A 100 8.73 -17.23 -6.33
C SER A 100 8.26 -16.22 -7.40
N GLN A 101 7.37 -16.63 -8.31
CA GLN A 101 6.81 -15.77 -9.35
C GLN A 101 5.94 -14.66 -8.78
N VAL A 102 5.10 -14.94 -7.77
CA VAL A 102 4.28 -13.91 -7.08
C VAL A 102 5.17 -12.85 -6.44
N PHE A 103 6.17 -13.26 -5.64
CA PHE A 103 7.08 -12.33 -4.98
C PHE A 103 7.93 -11.53 -5.99
N ASP A 104 8.39 -12.18 -7.07
CA ASP A 104 9.12 -11.51 -8.13
C ASP A 104 8.25 -10.45 -8.83
N SER A 105 6.99 -10.77 -9.12
CA SER A 105 6.05 -9.82 -9.73
C SER A 105 5.70 -8.65 -8.82
N MET A 106 5.61 -8.87 -7.51
CA MET A 106 5.43 -7.78 -6.54
C MET A 106 6.65 -6.85 -6.53
N ASN A 107 7.85 -7.42 -6.52
CA ASN A 107 9.10 -6.64 -6.58
C ASN A 107 9.20 -5.81 -7.87
N ASP A 108 8.85 -6.40 -9.01
CA ASP A 108 8.83 -5.71 -10.29
C ASP A 108 7.81 -4.54 -10.32
N SER A 109 6.63 -4.78 -9.78
CA SER A 109 5.55 -3.78 -9.76
C SER A 109 5.88 -2.57 -8.90
N ILE A 110 6.46 -2.76 -7.69
CA ILE A 110 6.86 -1.65 -6.83
C ILE A 110 8.08 -0.91 -7.40
N ALA A 111 9.01 -1.62 -8.05
CA ALA A 111 10.14 -1.00 -8.72
C ALA A 111 9.68 -0.12 -9.88
N LYS A 112 8.71 -0.57 -10.68
CA LYS A 112 8.07 0.24 -11.73
C LYS A 112 7.41 1.48 -11.16
N LEU A 113 6.63 1.33 -10.08
CA LEU A 113 5.97 2.46 -9.42
C LEU A 113 6.97 3.54 -8.99
N HIS A 114 8.06 3.13 -8.36
CA HIS A 114 9.07 4.07 -7.85
C HIS A 114 9.94 4.73 -8.93
N GLN A 115 9.87 4.26 -10.17
CA GLN A 115 10.57 4.84 -11.32
C GLN A 115 9.67 5.70 -12.20
N VAL A 116 8.39 5.83 -11.87
CA VAL A 116 7.46 6.68 -12.61
C VAL A 116 7.92 8.14 -12.55
N ASP A 117 8.04 8.77 -13.70
CA ASP A 117 8.19 10.22 -13.81
C ASP A 117 6.85 10.90 -13.50
N TYR A 118 6.65 11.23 -12.23
CA TYR A 118 5.41 11.82 -11.75
C TYR A 118 5.18 13.26 -12.27
N GLU A 119 6.26 13.96 -12.67
CA GLU A 119 6.15 15.30 -13.24
C GLU A 119 5.55 15.24 -14.65
N SER A 120 6.00 14.30 -15.48
CA SER A 120 5.44 14.07 -16.82
C SER A 120 3.98 13.63 -16.79
N LEU A 121 3.52 13.09 -15.67
CA LEU A 121 2.12 12.69 -15.43
C LEU A 121 1.27 13.79 -14.76
N GLU A 122 1.79 15.01 -14.64
CA GLU A 122 1.11 16.15 -14.00
C GLU A 122 0.72 15.87 -12.53
N LEU A 123 1.58 15.14 -11.80
CA LEU A 123 1.38 14.80 -10.40
C LEU A 123 2.31 15.56 -9.44
N SER A 124 2.95 16.66 -9.86
CA SER A 124 3.89 17.44 -9.02
C SER A 124 3.24 18.00 -7.75
N ASP A 125 1.92 18.23 -7.76
CA ASP A 125 1.12 18.68 -6.61
C ASP A 125 0.40 17.54 -5.86
N PHE A 126 0.63 16.27 -6.26
CA PHE A 126 0.00 15.12 -5.63
C PHE A 126 0.46 14.86 -4.19
N GLY A 127 1.57 15.47 -3.78
CA GLY A 127 2.12 15.46 -2.43
C GLY A 127 3.19 16.53 -2.27
N ARG A 128 3.86 16.52 -1.12
CA ARG A 128 4.99 17.42 -0.87
C ARG A 128 6.31 16.66 -1.08
N PRO A 129 7.12 17.00 -2.08
CA PRO A 129 8.45 16.43 -2.23
C PRO A 129 9.34 16.69 -1.01
N GLY A 130 10.31 15.82 -0.77
CA GLY A 130 11.31 15.92 0.30
C GLY A 130 10.76 15.75 1.71
N ASN A 131 11.65 15.44 2.65
CA ASN A 131 11.37 15.25 4.09
C ASN A 131 10.10 14.40 4.40
N TYR A 132 9.86 13.37 3.59
CA TYR A 132 8.69 12.48 3.75
C TYR A 132 8.71 11.79 5.10
N VAL A 133 9.84 11.15 5.46
CA VAL A 133 9.99 10.41 6.71
C VAL A 133 9.79 11.31 7.93
N GLY A 134 10.41 12.50 7.94
CA GLY A 134 10.25 13.46 9.05
C GLY A 134 8.80 13.90 9.26
N ARG A 135 8.06 14.14 8.16
CA ARG A 135 6.63 14.47 8.25
C ARG A 135 5.79 13.30 8.79
N GLN A 136 6.09 12.08 8.35
CA GLN A 136 5.38 10.89 8.83
C GLN A 136 5.68 10.62 10.31
N LEU A 137 6.94 10.73 10.73
CA LEU A 137 7.31 10.60 12.15
C LEU A 137 6.61 11.64 13.02
N SER A 138 6.57 12.90 12.59
CA SER A 138 5.86 13.96 13.31
C SER A 138 4.37 13.65 13.43
N ARG A 139 3.74 13.21 12.34
CA ARG A 139 2.32 12.86 12.30
C ARG A 139 2.00 11.67 13.21
N TRP A 140 2.69 10.54 13.02
CA TRP A 140 2.43 9.31 13.77
C TRP A 140 2.84 9.43 15.24
N GLY A 141 3.98 10.10 15.52
CA GLY A 141 4.39 10.39 16.89
C GLY A 141 3.42 11.30 17.64
N LYS A 142 2.83 12.30 16.95
CA LYS A 142 1.76 13.12 17.54
C LYS A 142 0.52 12.28 17.82
N GLN A 143 0.06 11.47 16.87
CA GLN A 143 -1.12 10.62 17.03
C GLN A 143 -0.94 9.61 18.18
N TYR A 144 0.25 9.01 18.29
CA TYR A 144 0.57 8.12 19.41
C TYR A 144 0.53 8.85 20.76
N ARG A 145 1.10 10.06 20.85
CA ARG A 145 1.09 10.86 22.09
C ARG A 145 -0.30 11.40 22.46
N ASP A 146 -1.11 11.74 21.47
CA ASP A 146 -2.48 12.25 21.68
C ASP A 146 -3.49 11.13 21.96
N ALA A 147 -3.14 9.88 21.71
CA ALA A 147 -4.02 8.75 21.98
C ALA A 147 -4.16 8.49 23.49
N ASP A 148 -5.39 8.23 23.93
CA ASP A 148 -5.73 7.97 25.35
C ASP A 148 -5.52 6.49 25.71
N TYR A 149 -4.26 6.02 25.54
CA TYR A 149 -3.84 4.66 25.87
C TYR A 149 -2.66 4.64 26.82
N GLU A 150 -2.44 3.46 27.42
CA GLU A 150 -1.24 3.20 28.19
C GLU A 150 0.00 3.49 27.33
N LYS A 151 0.86 4.35 27.81
CA LYS A 151 2.11 4.74 27.15
C LYS A 151 3.10 3.59 27.23
N ILE A 152 3.73 3.29 26.12
CA ILE A 152 4.79 2.28 26.02
C ILE A 152 6.12 3.04 26.02
N PRO A 153 6.93 2.99 27.10
CA PRO A 153 8.17 3.79 27.19
C PRO A 153 9.12 3.54 26.01
N GLU A 154 9.17 2.31 25.51
CA GLU A 154 10.00 1.94 24.36
C GLU A 154 9.57 2.66 23.09
N MET A 155 8.29 3.02 22.93
CA MET A 155 7.80 3.79 21.79
C MET A 155 8.28 5.24 21.82
N ASP A 156 8.36 5.85 23.00
CA ASP A 156 8.90 7.21 23.16
C ASP A 156 10.39 7.24 22.80
N LEU A 157 11.18 6.28 23.33
CA LEU A 157 12.59 6.10 22.96
C LEU A 157 12.78 5.85 21.47
N LEU A 158 11.89 5.06 20.87
CA LEU A 158 11.93 4.76 19.44
C LEU A 158 11.65 6.01 18.59
N ILE A 159 10.69 6.85 18.98
CA ILE A 159 10.39 8.12 18.32
C ILE A 159 11.62 9.04 18.34
N GLU A 160 12.26 9.18 19.50
CA GLU A 160 13.48 10.00 19.65
C GLU A 160 14.59 9.46 18.77
N TRP A 161 14.87 8.16 18.84
CA TRP A 161 15.91 7.51 18.04
C TRP A 161 15.69 7.71 16.54
N LEU A 162 14.44 7.56 16.06
CA LEU A 162 14.10 7.77 14.66
C LEU A 162 14.26 9.23 14.22
N GLN A 163 13.88 10.19 15.07
CA GLN A 163 14.01 11.63 14.76
C GLN A 163 15.45 12.09 14.61
N GLU A 164 16.36 11.53 15.41
CA GLU A 164 17.78 11.86 15.37
C GLU A 164 18.53 11.26 14.18
N ARG A 165 17.96 10.25 13.52
CA ARG A 165 18.63 9.42 12.51
C ARG A 165 17.97 9.40 11.14
N ILE A 166 17.11 10.38 10.88
CA ILE A 166 16.44 10.47 9.56
C ILE A 166 17.50 10.52 8.45
N PRO A 167 17.50 9.56 7.51
CA PRO A 167 18.43 9.56 6.40
C PRO A 167 18.22 10.77 5.47
N ASP A 168 19.24 11.09 4.69
CA ASP A 168 19.12 12.05 3.59
C ASP A 168 18.12 11.51 2.55
N GLN A 169 17.04 12.25 2.32
CA GLN A 169 15.98 11.88 1.38
C GLN A 169 16.17 12.62 0.07
N ASN A 170 16.98 12.04 -0.82
CA ASN A 170 17.37 12.66 -2.10
C ASN A 170 16.45 12.25 -3.26
N GLN A 171 15.48 11.40 -3.01
CA GLN A 171 14.55 10.89 -4.02
C GLN A 171 13.11 11.09 -3.58
N THR A 172 12.28 11.43 -4.56
CA THR A 172 10.83 11.51 -4.41
C THR A 172 10.22 10.69 -5.52
N SER A 173 9.27 9.82 -5.17
CA SER A 173 8.48 9.06 -6.13
C SER A 173 7.01 9.07 -5.73
N ILE A 174 6.15 8.52 -6.58
CA ILE A 174 4.82 8.11 -6.16
C ILE A 174 5.01 6.91 -5.24
N VAL A 175 4.52 7.00 -4.01
CA VAL A 175 4.47 5.91 -3.05
C VAL A 175 3.03 5.44 -2.86
N HIS A 176 2.84 4.14 -2.68
CA HIS A 176 1.54 3.55 -2.42
C HIS A 176 1.09 3.84 -0.98
N GLY A 177 2.00 3.71 -0.03
CA GLY A 177 1.76 3.93 1.39
C GLY A 177 1.17 2.73 2.14
N ASP A 178 0.64 1.72 1.43
CA ASP A 178 0.13 0.45 1.97
C ASP A 178 0.35 -0.71 0.97
N TYR A 179 1.55 -0.81 0.42
CA TYR A 179 1.90 -1.81 -0.60
C TYR A 179 2.01 -3.20 0.01
N ARG A 180 1.00 -4.03 -0.21
CA ARG A 180 0.85 -5.35 0.41
C ARG A 180 0.21 -6.34 -0.55
N LEU A 181 0.46 -7.64 -0.30
CA LEU A 181 -0.07 -8.76 -1.07
C LEU A 181 -1.60 -8.72 -1.21
N ASP A 182 -2.31 -8.44 -0.14
CA ASP A 182 -3.77 -8.38 -0.08
C ASP A 182 -4.38 -7.13 -0.75
N ASN A 183 -3.54 -6.15 -1.14
CA ASN A 183 -3.91 -5.01 -1.98
C ASN A 183 -3.58 -5.24 -3.46
N MET A 184 -3.45 -6.50 -3.90
CA MET A 184 -3.13 -6.82 -5.29
C MET A 184 -4.02 -7.91 -5.85
N ILE A 185 -4.31 -7.80 -7.14
CA ILE A 185 -4.97 -8.85 -7.91
C ILE A 185 -3.92 -9.54 -8.78
N PHE A 186 -3.86 -10.87 -8.70
CA PHE A 186 -2.91 -11.69 -9.44
C PHE A 186 -3.61 -12.50 -10.54
N ASP A 187 -2.88 -12.71 -11.63
CA ASP A 187 -3.25 -13.68 -12.66
C ASP A 187 -3.07 -15.10 -12.11
N PRO A 188 -4.13 -15.91 -12.01
CA PRO A 188 -4.05 -17.25 -11.42
C PRO A 188 -3.25 -18.24 -12.28
N ARG A 189 -2.94 -17.89 -13.54
CA ARG A 189 -2.17 -18.75 -14.47
C ARG A 189 -0.71 -18.35 -14.56
N GLN A 190 -0.43 -17.04 -14.48
CA GLN A 190 0.91 -16.48 -14.69
C GLN A 190 1.55 -15.98 -13.38
N ASN A 191 0.82 -16.00 -12.27
CA ASN A 191 1.26 -15.54 -10.94
C ASN A 191 1.84 -14.10 -10.95
N ARG A 192 1.36 -13.25 -11.86
CA ARG A 192 1.79 -11.85 -12.00
C ARG A 192 0.72 -10.90 -11.48
N VAL A 193 1.15 -9.76 -10.98
CA VAL A 193 0.25 -8.68 -10.57
C VAL A 193 -0.47 -8.14 -11.80
N LEU A 194 -1.81 -8.16 -11.74
CA LEU A 194 -2.71 -7.56 -12.75
C LEU A 194 -3.16 -6.16 -12.35
N ALA A 195 -3.30 -5.93 -11.04
CA ALA A 195 -3.69 -4.63 -10.52
C ALA A 195 -3.24 -4.43 -9.08
N ILE A 196 -2.74 -3.25 -8.76
CA ILE A 196 -2.51 -2.74 -7.42
C ILE A 196 -3.74 -1.91 -7.04
N LEU A 197 -4.28 -2.15 -5.86
CA LEU A 197 -5.51 -1.58 -5.33
C LEU A 197 -5.23 -0.72 -4.11
N ASP A 198 -6.24 0.06 -3.68
CA ASP A 198 -6.26 0.82 -2.43
C ASP A 198 -5.22 1.95 -2.33
N TRP A 199 -5.35 2.90 -3.25
CA TRP A 199 -4.44 4.05 -3.40
C TRP A 199 -4.75 5.23 -2.48
N GLU A 200 -5.59 5.05 -1.46
CA GLU A 200 -6.05 6.13 -0.58
C GLU A 200 -4.91 6.79 0.23
N LEU A 201 -3.83 6.05 0.54
CA LEU A 201 -2.64 6.54 1.23
C LEU A 201 -1.54 7.05 0.30
N SER A 202 -1.75 6.94 -1.00
CA SER A 202 -0.76 7.32 -2.01
C SER A 202 -0.45 8.81 -1.99
N THR A 203 0.82 9.12 -2.19
CA THR A 203 1.34 10.50 -2.23
C THR A 203 2.73 10.54 -2.90
N LEU A 204 3.30 11.74 -3.00
CA LEU A 204 4.73 11.87 -3.26
C LEU A 204 5.52 11.63 -1.97
N GLY A 205 6.46 10.69 -2.00
CA GLY A 205 7.19 10.27 -0.82
C GLY A 205 8.54 9.63 -1.12
N ASP A 206 9.14 9.06 -0.08
CA ASP A 206 10.40 8.35 -0.15
C ASP A 206 10.15 6.90 -0.60
N PRO A 207 10.68 6.47 -1.76
CA PRO A 207 10.50 5.12 -2.28
C PRO A 207 11.07 4.04 -1.35
N LEU A 208 12.12 4.33 -0.59
CA LEU A 208 12.70 3.35 0.32
C LEU A 208 11.82 3.13 1.56
N ALA A 209 11.13 4.15 2.01
CA ALA A 209 10.16 4.01 3.10
C ALA A 209 8.94 3.16 2.67
N ASP A 210 8.48 3.30 1.42
CA ASP A 210 7.39 2.49 0.87
C ASP A 210 7.83 1.04 0.64
N PHE A 211 9.02 0.83 0.10
CA PHE A 211 9.59 -0.49 -0.10
C PHE A 211 9.86 -1.21 1.23
N ALA A 212 10.38 -0.52 2.24
CA ALA A 212 10.61 -1.09 3.56
C ALA A 212 9.30 -1.49 4.26
N TYR A 213 8.22 -0.71 4.08
CA TYR A 213 6.90 -1.09 4.57
C TYR A 213 6.42 -2.42 3.97
N HIS A 214 6.67 -2.64 2.69
CA HIS A 214 6.39 -3.91 2.04
C HIS A 214 7.27 -5.05 2.57
N VAL A 215 8.57 -4.81 2.73
CA VAL A 215 9.54 -5.84 3.15
C VAL A 215 9.47 -6.16 4.65
N MET A 216 8.89 -5.31 5.48
CA MET A 216 8.82 -5.58 6.93
C MET A 216 8.17 -6.94 7.28
N GLN A 217 7.34 -7.51 6.40
CA GLN A 217 6.73 -8.83 6.60
C GLN A 217 7.76 -9.95 6.81
N TRP A 218 8.99 -9.83 6.28
CA TRP A 218 10.09 -10.79 6.51
C TRP A 218 10.56 -10.83 7.96
N ARG A 219 10.36 -9.73 8.71
CA ARG A 219 10.77 -9.59 10.11
C ARG A 219 9.61 -9.72 11.11
N VAL A 220 8.38 -9.68 10.61
CA VAL A 220 7.19 -9.94 11.43
C VAL A 220 7.00 -11.45 11.54
N PRO A 221 6.87 -12.02 12.76
CA PRO A 221 6.64 -13.45 12.96
C PRO A 221 5.43 -13.99 12.19
N MET A 222 5.53 -15.21 11.66
CA MET A 222 4.48 -15.83 10.82
C MET A 222 3.19 -16.16 11.58
N ASP A 223 3.18 -16.18 12.89
CA ASP A 223 2.01 -16.31 13.76
C ASP A 223 1.27 -14.99 13.97
N LEU A 224 1.89 -13.87 13.57
CA LEU A 224 1.24 -12.57 13.50
C LEU A 224 0.69 -12.33 12.11
N HIS A 225 -0.36 -11.53 12.05
CA HIS A 225 -1.02 -11.21 10.79
C HIS A 225 -0.04 -10.66 9.75
N ARG A 226 0.02 -11.31 8.58
CA ARG A 226 0.86 -10.94 7.42
C ARG A 226 2.37 -11.13 7.59
N GLY A 227 2.84 -11.71 8.67
CA GLY A 227 4.25 -12.02 8.86
C GLY A 227 4.66 -13.30 8.11
N ILE A 228 5.93 -13.35 7.69
CA ILE A 228 6.59 -14.56 7.17
C ILE A 228 7.90 -14.85 7.89
N GLY A 229 8.25 -14.05 8.90
CA GLY A 229 9.44 -14.22 9.71
C GLY A 229 9.44 -15.52 10.48
N GLY A 230 10.56 -16.25 10.42
CA GLY A 230 10.72 -17.57 11.03
C GLY A 230 10.25 -18.75 10.18
N ALA A 231 9.61 -18.51 9.02
CA ALA A 231 9.31 -19.56 8.06
C ALA A 231 10.57 -20.04 7.33
N ASP A 232 10.58 -21.31 6.88
CA ASP A 232 11.60 -21.83 5.97
C ASP A 232 11.34 -21.30 4.55
N LEU A 233 11.75 -20.04 4.32
CA LEU A 233 11.46 -19.32 3.09
C LEU A 233 12.04 -20.03 1.87
N LEU A 234 13.23 -20.63 2.00
CA LEU A 234 13.92 -21.27 0.90
C LEU A 234 13.14 -22.50 0.42
N SER A 235 12.70 -23.36 1.32
CA SER A 235 11.90 -24.53 0.96
C SER A 235 10.52 -24.15 0.42
N LEU A 236 9.99 -23.03 0.86
CA LEU A 236 8.72 -22.49 0.36
C LEU A 236 8.84 -21.83 -1.02
N GLY A 237 10.05 -21.55 -1.51
CA GLY A 237 10.27 -20.80 -2.75
C GLY A 237 10.02 -19.30 -2.61
N ILE A 238 9.98 -18.78 -1.38
CA ILE A 238 9.90 -17.35 -1.09
C ILE A 238 11.35 -16.82 -1.02
N PRO A 239 11.69 -15.70 -1.68
CA PRO A 239 13.05 -15.15 -1.61
C PRO A 239 13.39 -14.71 -0.19
N GLU A 240 14.64 -14.90 0.21
CA GLU A 240 15.16 -14.27 1.43
C GLU A 240 15.19 -12.76 1.30
N GLU A 241 15.09 -12.03 2.43
CA GLU A 241 15.06 -10.56 2.48
C GLU A 241 16.16 -9.95 1.61
N GLN A 242 17.42 -10.37 1.78
CA GLN A 242 18.54 -9.81 1.03
C GLN A 242 18.38 -10.01 -0.49
N SER A 243 18.01 -11.19 -0.93
CA SER A 243 17.80 -11.49 -2.35
C SER A 243 16.66 -10.64 -2.95
N TYR A 244 15.65 -10.35 -2.14
CA TYR A 244 14.53 -9.50 -2.53
C TYR A 244 14.94 -8.03 -2.66
N LEU A 245 15.79 -7.55 -1.74
CA LEU A 245 16.40 -6.21 -1.80
C LEU A 245 17.29 -6.07 -3.04
N ASP A 246 18.13 -7.05 -3.31
CA ASP A 246 19.04 -7.04 -4.46
C ASP A 246 18.27 -6.97 -5.78
N SER A 247 17.15 -7.70 -5.86
CA SER A 247 16.25 -7.66 -7.01
C SER A 247 15.64 -6.26 -7.22
N TYR A 248 15.17 -5.62 -6.16
CA TYR A 248 14.67 -4.24 -6.21
C TYR A 248 15.77 -3.24 -6.60
N CYS A 249 16.94 -3.35 -6.01
CA CYS A 249 18.10 -2.51 -6.36
C CYS A 249 18.45 -2.64 -7.84
N LYS A 250 18.54 -3.87 -8.35
CA LYS A 250 18.81 -4.14 -9.77
C LYS A 250 17.77 -3.49 -10.68
N ARG A 251 16.47 -3.61 -10.35
CA ARG A 251 15.38 -3.03 -11.15
C ARG A 251 15.38 -1.50 -11.12
N THR A 252 15.75 -0.91 -9.99
CA THR A 252 15.74 0.55 -9.81
C THR A 252 17.08 1.24 -10.09
N GLY A 253 18.10 0.48 -10.55
CA GLY A 253 19.42 1.01 -10.85
C GLY A 253 20.23 1.43 -9.61
N ARG A 254 19.92 0.89 -8.43
CA ARG A 254 20.62 1.17 -7.17
C ARG A 254 21.77 0.19 -6.97
N THR A 255 22.84 0.64 -6.34
CA THR A 255 23.97 -0.21 -5.92
C THR A 255 23.75 -0.84 -4.54
N GLY A 256 22.70 -0.47 -3.84
CA GLY A 256 22.33 -0.93 -2.51
C GLY A 256 21.37 0.04 -1.84
N ILE A 257 20.92 -0.29 -0.64
CA ILE A 257 20.06 0.57 0.18
C ILE A 257 20.83 0.96 1.44
N LYS A 258 21.26 2.22 1.49
CA LYS A 258 21.87 2.79 2.70
C LYS A 258 20.82 2.96 3.77
N ASP A 259 21.21 2.81 5.02
CA ASP A 259 20.35 3.02 6.21
C ASP A 259 19.10 2.11 6.22
N TRP A 260 19.21 0.89 5.63
CA TRP A 260 18.07 -0.04 5.51
C TRP A 260 17.41 -0.35 6.85
N GLU A 261 18.20 -0.55 7.90
CA GLU A 261 17.67 -0.81 9.25
C GLU A 261 16.83 0.35 9.79
N PHE A 262 17.19 1.59 9.46
CA PHE A 262 16.34 2.74 9.80
C PHE A 262 14.96 2.64 9.15
N TYR A 263 14.90 2.34 7.84
CA TYR A 263 13.63 2.21 7.12
C TYR A 263 12.77 1.06 7.63
N MET A 264 13.39 -0.05 8.03
CA MET A 264 12.69 -1.19 8.62
C MET A 264 12.10 -0.82 10.00
N VAL A 265 12.88 -0.19 10.86
CA VAL A 265 12.43 0.29 12.18
C VAL A 265 11.31 1.32 12.03
N PHE A 266 11.43 2.24 11.07
CA PHE A 266 10.40 3.22 10.74
C PHE A 266 9.09 2.56 10.30
N SER A 267 9.15 1.51 9.47
CA SER A 267 7.98 0.77 8.99
C SER A 267 7.28 0.01 10.11
N LEU A 268 8.03 -0.61 11.01
CA LEU A 268 7.48 -1.28 12.19
C LEU A 268 6.83 -0.27 13.15
N PHE A 269 7.49 0.88 13.40
CA PHE A 269 6.92 1.98 14.17
C PHE A 269 5.57 2.46 13.62
N LYS A 270 5.48 2.69 12.30
CA LYS A 270 4.25 3.08 11.61
C LYS A 270 3.14 2.06 11.88
N THR A 271 3.44 0.77 11.77
CA THR A 271 2.48 -0.32 11.97
C THR A 271 1.96 -0.38 13.39
N VAL A 272 2.82 -0.28 14.40
CA VAL A 272 2.42 -0.26 15.81
C VAL A 272 1.56 0.96 16.12
N SER A 273 1.96 2.14 15.65
CA SER A 273 1.20 3.38 15.85
C SER A 273 -0.20 3.30 15.25
N TYR A 274 -0.34 2.73 14.04
CA TYR A 274 -1.63 2.54 13.39
C TYR A 274 -2.51 1.54 14.14
N THR A 275 -1.96 0.39 14.54
CA THR A 275 -2.71 -0.68 15.22
C THR A 275 -3.22 -0.22 16.58
N HIS A 276 -2.41 0.49 17.36
CA HIS A 276 -2.83 1.07 18.64
C HIS A 276 -3.98 2.07 18.51
N LEU A 277 -4.05 2.80 17.39
CA LEU A 277 -5.11 3.78 17.14
C LEU A 277 -6.42 3.14 16.69
N THR A 278 -6.38 1.98 16.04
CA THR A 278 -7.56 1.35 15.42
C THR A 278 -8.20 0.27 16.30
N LEU A 279 -7.45 -0.42 17.16
CA LEU A 279 -7.97 -1.48 18.01
C LEU A 279 -9.15 -1.06 18.90
N PRO A 280 -9.19 0.11 19.54
CA PRO A 280 -10.32 0.49 20.39
C PRO A 280 -11.58 0.94 19.65
N THR A 281 -11.45 1.31 18.37
CA THR A 281 -12.62 1.61 17.53
C THR A 281 -13.35 0.32 17.12
N ILE A 282 -12.65 -0.79 17.07
CA ILE A 282 -13.22 -2.10 16.71
C ILE A 282 -13.93 -2.75 17.92
N PHE A 283 -13.54 -2.43 19.15
CA PHE A 283 -14.13 -2.99 20.37
C PHE A 283 -15.20 -2.09 21.03
N ARG A 284 -15.55 -0.94 20.44
CA ARG A 284 -16.66 -0.08 20.87
C ARG A 284 -17.90 -0.28 19.99
N VAL A 285 -18.30 -1.54 19.79
CA VAL A 285 -19.62 -1.89 19.26
C VAL A 285 -20.41 -2.63 20.33
#